data_d84ae9109a4ee666188ccc0d4b0bc4f2
#
_entry.id   d84ae9109a4ee666188ccc0d4b0bc4f2
#
_cell.length_a   1.000
_cell.length_b   1.000
_cell.length_c   1.000
_cell.angle_alpha   90.00
_cell.angle_beta   90.00
_cell.angle_gamma   90.00
#
_symmetry.space_group_name_H-M   'P 1'
#
loop_
_entity.id
_entity.type
_entity.pdbx_description
1 polymer ?
#
loop_
_entity_poly.entity_id
_entity_poly.type
_entity_poly.pdbx_seq_one_letter_code
_entity_poly.pdbx_strand_id
1 'polypeptide(L)'
;MATFKQYDKKDGTTAWQFQAYLGVNAATGKPVKTTRRNFKTKKEAQLALSRLQVDFEKNGLEKRSRMKFKELYELWFAQHKKDIKLTTQQRIQIFFNNHILKAFGDRFINEITPLYCQKQLNAWSEKYSTYKAMRTYVSMVFKYANLIALMDDNPMERTIIPKAKKKPVTSDSDSYYTKEEVQAFLRCLLRLKDYRAHTFFRVLAFVGLRKGEAMALLWEDIDFDNNTIKVSKTLAELQSGKAIIQDPKTESSNRTISVDSNTMRILKEWRNHIKQNRLKLGIRDTNFGKKLVFSNSIYTNENQYLYKSYPNNVMKRVSKHYPDMKIIKVHDFRKTNASLLFESGASIKDVSQRLGHSSTKITTDIYIKVTQAKQEETVEQFSKFMAF
;
A
#
# COMPACT_ATOMS: atom_id res chain seq x y z
N MET A 1 34.00 45.58 8.01
CA MET A 1 33.47 46.61 8.98
C MET A 1 32.00 46.82 8.76
N ALA A 2 31.24 47.09 9.81
CA ALA A 2 29.83 47.38 9.77
C ALA A 2 29.59 48.84 10.16
N THR A 3 28.74 49.54 9.41
CA THR A 3 28.37 50.93 9.68
C THR A 3 26.93 51.00 10.19
N PHE A 4 26.72 51.62 11.35
CA PHE A 4 25.44 51.87 11.96
C PHE A 4 25.05 53.34 11.84
N LYS A 5 23.89 53.64 11.31
CA LYS A 5 23.40 55.04 11.16
C LYS A 5 21.94 55.14 11.64
N GLN A 6 21.62 56.26 12.27
CA GLN A 6 20.25 56.65 12.56
C GLN A 6 19.68 57.37 11.33
N TYR A 7 18.39 57.22 11.06
CA TYR A 7 17.71 57.91 9.97
C TYR A 7 16.24 58.18 10.38
N ASP A 8 15.70 59.21 9.81
CA ASP A 8 14.32 59.64 10.06
C ASP A 8 13.36 58.91 9.11
N LYS A 9 12.28 58.39 9.63
CA LYS A 9 11.21 57.77 8.86
C LYS A 9 10.23 58.84 8.35
N LYS A 10 9.44 58.48 7.36
CA LYS A 10 8.42 59.36 6.79
C LYS A 10 7.33 59.80 7.79
N ASP A 11 7.16 59.03 8.89
CA ASP A 11 6.23 59.30 9.98
C ASP A 11 6.80 60.19 11.09
N GLY A 12 7.99 60.77 10.89
CA GLY A 12 8.68 61.62 11.84
C GLY A 12 9.40 60.88 12.99
N THR A 13 9.37 59.54 13.01
CA THR A 13 10.08 58.75 14.00
C THR A 13 11.49 58.41 13.52
N THR A 14 12.47 58.27 14.47
CA THR A 14 13.83 57.86 14.15
C THR A 14 14.00 56.34 14.24
N ALA A 15 14.82 55.78 13.37
CA ALA A 15 15.18 54.36 13.39
C ALA A 15 16.69 54.16 13.09
N TRP A 16 17.20 53.01 13.49
CA TRP A 16 18.56 52.59 13.19
C TRP A 16 18.61 51.67 11.97
N GLN A 17 19.69 51.80 11.20
CA GLN A 17 20.05 50.90 10.11
C GLN A 17 21.51 50.50 10.24
N PHE A 18 21.86 49.35 9.66
CA PHE A 18 23.26 48.98 9.46
C PHE A 18 23.51 48.58 8.01
N GLN A 19 24.73 48.81 7.58
CA GLN A 19 25.31 48.25 6.37
C GLN A 19 26.55 47.45 6.78
N ALA A 20 26.64 46.22 6.35
CA ALA A 20 27.75 45.33 6.71
C ALA A 20 28.17 44.45 5.54
N TYR A 21 29.44 44.13 5.54
CA TYR A 21 30.02 43.08 4.73
C TYR A 21 29.97 41.77 5.52
N LEU A 22 29.38 40.72 4.91
CA LEU A 22 29.21 39.43 5.56
C LEU A 22 30.27 38.42 5.19
N GLY A 23 30.91 38.54 4.01
CA GLY A 23 31.92 37.61 3.50
C GLY A 23 31.94 37.56 1.99
N VAL A 24 32.59 36.53 1.45
CA VAL A 24 32.59 36.22 0.01
C VAL A 24 31.66 35.05 -0.28
N ASN A 25 30.89 35.15 -1.34
CA ASN A 25 30.08 34.02 -1.81
C ASN A 25 30.99 32.94 -2.38
N ALA A 26 31.03 31.76 -1.73
CA ALA A 26 31.89 30.64 -2.11
C ALA A 26 31.68 30.16 -3.56
N ALA A 27 30.44 30.28 -4.10
CA ALA A 27 30.11 29.84 -5.46
C ALA A 27 30.48 30.86 -6.55
N THR A 28 30.50 32.17 -6.23
CA THR A 28 30.69 33.22 -7.26
C THR A 28 31.94 34.07 -7.04
N GLY A 29 32.64 33.91 -5.92
CA GLY A 29 33.81 34.72 -5.54
C GLY A 29 33.50 36.21 -5.25
N LYS A 30 32.23 36.63 -5.26
CA LYS A 30 31.83 38.03 -5.11
C LYS A 30 31.61 38.43 -3.66
N PRO A 31 31.93 39.67 -3.25
CA PRO A 31 31.72 40.17 -1.89
C PRO A 31 30.20 40.34 -1.61
N VAL A 32 29.79 39.88 -0.44
CA VAL A 32 28.41 39.95 0.05
C VAL A 32 28.26 41.13 1.00
N LYS A 33 27.48 42.12 0.60
CA LYS A 33 27.08 43.24 1.42
C LYS A 33 25.60 43.22 1.71
N THR A 34 25.20 43.58 2.94
CA THR A 34 23.78 43.67 3.33
C THR A 34 23.46 44.98 3.98
N THR A 35 22.27 45.50 3.76
CA THR A 35 21.71 46.67 4.46
C THR A 35 20.39 46.25 5.10
N ARG A 36 20.27 46.49 6.41
CA ARG A 36 19.00 46.25 7.14
C ARG A 36 18.60 47.53 7.86
N ARG A 37 17.30 47.82 7.85
CA ARG A 37 16.71 49.07 8.36
C ARG A 37 15.63 48.76 9.39
N ASN A 38 15.14 49.82 10.07
CA ASN A 38 13.94 49.80 10.90
C ASN A 38 14.13 49.14 12.28
N PHE A 39 15.35 49.30 12.89
CA PHE A 39 15.58 48.88 14.26
C PHE A 39 15.26 50.05 15.22
N LYS A 40 14.68 49.77 16.38
CA LYS A 40 14.33 50.77 17.39
C LYS A 40 15.58 51.32 18.10
N THR A 41 16.58 50.48 18.28
CA THR A 41 17.82 50.83 18.99
C THR A 41 19.07 50.35 18.24
N LYS A 42 20.21 51.02 18.51
CA LYS A 42 21.53 50.57 18.00
C LYS A 42 21.89 49.16 18.48
N LYS A 43 21.51 48.82 19.71
CA LYS A 43 21.76 47.50 20.31
C LYS A 43 20.98 46.40 19.58
N GLU A 44 19.74 46.65 19.20
CA GLU A 44 18.93 45.73 18.38
C GLU A 44 19.54 45.55 17.01
N ALA A 45 20.00 46.61 16.36
CA ALA A 45 20.70 46.51 15.06
C ALA A 45 22.00 45.69 15.15
N GLN A 46 22.79 45.86 16.22
CA GLN A 46 24.01 45.09 16.47
C GLN A 46 23.72 43.61 16.69
N LEU A 47 22.70 43.27 17.49
CA LEU A 47 22.27 41.88 17.72
C LEU A 47 21.81 41.22 16.44
N ALA A 48 21.04 41.96 15.61
CA ALA A 48 20.60 41.47 14.30
C ALA A 48 21.78 41.22 13.35
N LEU A 49 22.79 42.06 13.37
CA LEU A 49 24.02 41.83 12.58
C LEU A 49 24.76 40.60 13.03
N SER A 50 25.01 40.43 14.35
CA SER A 50 25.69 39.24 14.87
C SER A 50 24.99 37.94 14.49
N ARG A 51 23.65 37.92 14.58
CA ARG A 51 22.85 36.77 14.12
C ARG A 51 23.02 36.49 12.61
N LEU A 52 23.03 37.54 11.79
CA LEU A 52 23.24 37.44 10.34
C LEU A 52 24.65 36.94 10.00
N GLN A 53 25.69 37.34 10.76
CA GLN A 53 27.03 36.86 10.56
C GLN A 53 27.18 35.38 10.89
N VAL A 54 26.64 34.94 12.03
CA VAL A 54 26.62 33.52 12.41
C VAL A 54 25.83 32.67 11.40
N ASP A 55 24.69 33.18 10.91
CA ASP A 55 23.89 32.50 9.87
C ASP A 55 24.62 32.41 8.54
N PHE A 56 25.37 33.48 8.16
CA PHE A 56 26.16 33.51 6.94
C PHE A 56 27.39 32.60 7.03
N GLU A 57 28.08 32.53 8.19
CA GLU A 57 29.18 31.60 8.42
C GLU A 57 28.76 30.15 8.36
N LYS A 58 27.56 29.84 8.88
CA LYS A 58 27.01 28.47 8.85
C LYS A 58 26.46 28.07 7.49
N ASN A 59 25.75 28.96 6.83
CA ASN A 59 24.86 28.63 5.71
C ASN A 59 25.23 29.38 4.40
N GLY A 60 26.23 30.26 4.44
CA GLY A 60 26.59 31.06 3.26
C GLY A 60 25.49 32.03 2.82
N LEU A 61 25.50 32.37 1.53
CA LEU A 61 24.40 33.13 0.90
C LEU A 61 23.25 32.27 0.45
N GLU A 62 23.09 31.10 0.97
CA GLU A 62 21.91 30.33 0.58
C GLU A 62 20.65 31.15 0.86
N LYS A 63 20.13 31.76 -0.18
CA LYS A 63 18.73 32.21 -0.19
C LYS A 63 17.95 31.02 0.25
N ARG A 64 17.40 31.04 1.46
CA ARG A 64 16.42 30.04 1.91
C ARG A 64 15.52 29.78 0.72
N SER A 65 15.61 28.59 0.19
CA SER A 65 14.90 28.20 -1.03
C SER A 65 13.45 28.64 -0.92
N ARG A 66 13.00 29.52 -1.80
CA ARG A 66 11.57 29.89 -1.89
C ARG A 66 10.78 28.82 -2.65
N MET A 67 11.29 27.59 -2.63
CA MET A 67 10.61 26.46 -3.26
C MET A 67 9.35 26.09 -2.48
N LYS A 68 8.24 25.93 -3.20
CA LYS A 68 7.01 25.40 -2.62
C LYS A 68 7.08 23.89 -2.46
N PHE A 69 6.34 23.36 -1.51
CA PHE A 69 6.28 21.90 -1.28
C PHE A 69 5.78 21.15 -2.52
N LYS A 70 4.89 21.73 -3.32
CA LYS A 70 4.44 21.14 -4.59
C LYS A 70 5.58 20.95 -5.58
N GLU A 71 6.46 21.95 -5.74
CA GLU A 71 7.62 21.88 -6.63
C GLU A 71 8.61 20.81 -6.15
N LEU A 72 8.86 20.74 -4.85
CA LEU A 72 9.68 19.69 -4.25
C LEU A 72 9.08 18.30 -4.46
N TYR A 73 7.77 18.16 -4.30
CA TYR A 73 7.06 16.90 -4.59
C TYR A 73 7.25 16.47 -6.05
N GLU A 74 7.13 17.38 -7.01
CA GLU A 74 7.27 17.10 -8.44
C GLU A 74 8.69 16.59 -8.75
N LEU A 75 9.72 17.22 -8.19
CA LEU A 75 11.12 16.77 -8.30
C LEU A 75 11.33 15.38 -7.70
N TRP A 76 10.87 15.18 -6.46
CA TRP A 76 10.94 13.89 -5.80
C TRP A 76 10.21 12.79 -6.59
N PHE A 77 8.99 13.08 -7.03
CA PHE A 77 8.17 12.09 -7.73
C PHE A 77 8.74 11.73 -9.09
N ALA A 78 9.32 12.68 -9.81
CA ALA A 78 9.99 12.43 -11.09
C ALA A 78 11.12 11.41 -10.97
N GLN A 79 11.86 11.44 -9.85
CA GLN A 79 12.89 10.46 -9.54
C GLN A 79 12.29 9.16 -9.01
N HIS A 80 11.42 9.23 -8.00
CA HIS A 80 10.89 8.09 -7.30
C HIS A 80 10.04 7.16 -8.18
N LYS A 81 9.31 7.71 -9.17
CA LYS A 81 8.48 6.90 -10.08
C LYS A 81 9.25 5.90 -10.94
N LYS A 82 10.57 6.09 -11.12
CA LYS A 82 11.40 5.20 -11.95
C LYS A 82 11.52 3.80 -11.34
N ASP A 83 11.51 3.70 -10.02
CA ASP A 83 11.79 2.48 -9.26
C ASP A 83 10.52 1.79 -8.74
N ILE A 84 9.33 2.32 -9.04
CA ILE A 84 8.08 1.80 -8.50
C ILE A 84 7.08 1.44 -9.59
N LYS A 85 6.24 0.43 -9.31
CA LYS A 85 5.19 -0.05 -10.22
C LYS A 85 4.12 1.01 -10.48
N LEU A 86 3.54 1.01 -11.68
CA LEU A 86 2.49 1.96 -12.10
C LEU A 86 1.34 2.09 -11.09
N THR A 87 0.88 0.98 -10.52
CA THR A 87 -0.17 0.99 -9.48
C THR A 87 0.25 1.73 -8.21
N THR A 88 1.53 1.68 -7.85
CA THR A 88 2.09 2.42 -6.71
C THR A 88 2.19 3.90 -7.05
N GLN A 89 2.64 4.23 -8.26
CA GLN A 89 2.69 5.63 -8.75
C GLN A 89 1.31 6.28 -8.64
N GLN A 90 0.29 5.64 -9.19
CA GLN A 90 -1.09 6.15 -9.13
C GLN A 90 -1.60 6.31 -7.70
N ARG A 91 -1.30 5.36 -6.82
CA ARG A 91 -1.68 5.45 -5.41
C ARG A 91 -1.02 6.65 -4.72
N ILE A 92 0.25 6.89 -4.97
CA ILE A 92 0.98 8.06 -4.46
C ILE A 92 0.31 9.35 -4.96
N GLN A 93 0.07 9.45 -6.28
CA GLN A 93 -0.60 10.62 -6.86
C GLN A 93 -1.97 10.89 -6.24
N ILE A 94 -2.76 9.85 -5.98
CA ILE A 94 -4.06 9.98 -5.29
C ILE A 94 -3.87 10.59 -3.89
N PHE A 95 -2.91 10.11 -3.10
CA PHE A 95 -2.65 10.67 -1.77
C PHE A 95 -2.21 12.13 -1.85
N PHE A 96 -1.32 12.45 -2.78
CA PHE A 96 -0.85 13.83 -2.93
C PHE A 96 -1.98 14.75 -3.41
N ASN A 97 -2.68 14.43 -4.48
CA ASN A 97 -3.70 15.30 -5.07
C ASN A 97 -4.91 15.47 -4.14
N ASN A 98 -5.36 14.41 -3.47
CA ASN A 98 -6.57 14.47 -2.67
C ASN A 98 -6.34 15.02 -1.26
N HIS A 99 -5.13 14.88 -0.71
CA HIS A 99 -4.89 15.19 0.70
C HIS A 99 -3.63 16.03 0.94
N ILE A 100 -2.46 15.58 0.47
CA ILE A 100 -1.18 16.16 0.90
C ILE A 100 -0.97 17.54 0.29
N LEU A 101 -1.17 17.70 -1.02
CA LEU A 101 -0.98 18.99 -1.69
C LEU A 101 -1.99 20.06 -1.24
N LYS A 102 -3.19 19.64 -0.81
CA LYS A 102 -4.18 20.58 -0.23
C LYS A 102 -3.70 21.19 1.09
N ALA A 103 -2.87 20.47 1.84
CA ALA A 103 -2.37 20.93 3.12
C ALA A 103 -0.99 21.61 3.02
N PHE A 104 -0.11 21.08 2.15
CA PHE A 104 1.29 21.48 2.10
C PHE A 104 1.67 22.19 0.80
N GLY A 105 0.97 21.98 -0.30
CA GLY A 105 1.39 22.28 -1.66
C GLY A 105 1.86 23.71 -1.88
N ASP A 106 1.12 24.69 -1.42
CA ASP A 106 1.39 26.12 -1.63
C ASP A 106 2.33 26.74 -0.59
N ARG A 107 2.74 25.98 0.43
CA ARG A 107 3.65 26.47 1.46
C ARG A 107 5.10 26.37 1.01
N PHE A 108 5.90 27.36 1.39
CA PHE A 108 7.34 27.29 1.23
C PHE A 108 7.93 26.23 2.18
N ILE A 109 8.85 25.41 1.68
CA ILE A 109 9.39 24.26 2.43
C ILE A 109 10.00 24.66 3.77
N ASN A 110 10.70 25.78 3.83
CA ASN A 110 11.33 26.33 5.04
C ASN A 110 10.36 26.99 6.04
N GLU A 111 9.09 27.19 5.67
CA GLU A 111 8.04 27.66 6.57
C GLU A 111 7.24 26.50 7.20
N ILE A 112 7.44 25.28 6.71
CA ILE A 112 6.76 24.11 7.24
C ILE A 112 7.50 23.64 8.50
N THR A 113 6.93 23.98 9.65
CA THR A 113 7.48 23.65 10.97
C THR A 113 7.02 22.27 11.46
N PRO A 114 7.72 21.63 12.40
CA PRO A 114 7.26 20.41 13.06
C PRO A 114 5.88 20.55 13.69
N LEU A 115 5.57 21.72 14.27
CA LEU A 115 4.26 22.03 14.85
C LEU A 115 3.15 22.00 13.78
N TYR A 116 3.41 22.57 12.60
CA TYR A 116 2.47 22.50 11.48
C TYR A 116 2.25 21.07 11.02
N CYS A 117 3.33 20.29 10.85
CA CYS A 117 3.25 18.87 10.50
C CYS A 117 2.43 18.08 11.52
N GLN A 118 2.62 18.34 12.83
CA GLN A 118 1.84 17.68 13.88
C GLN A 118 0.35 18.03 13.81
N LYS A 119 -0.01 19.29 13.58
CA LYS A 119 -1.42 19.71 13.41
C LYS A 119 -2.08 18.97 12.25
N GLN A 120 -1.40 18.90 11.10
CA GLN A 120 -1.94 18.19 9.93
C GLN A 120 -2.05 16.69 10.17
N LEU A 121 -1.05 16.06 10.81
CA LEU A 121 -1.08 14.64 11.15
C LEU A 121 -2.24 14.30 12.09
N ASN A 122 -2.50 15.13 13.10
CA ASN A 122 -3.62 14.97 14.02
C ASN A 122 -4.96 15.07 13.26
N ALA A 123 -5.14 16.09 12.43
CA ALA A 123 -6.35 16.25 11.61
C ALA A 123 -6.57 15.07 10.65
N TRP A 124 -5.51 14.53 10.06
CA TRP A 124 -5.60 13.33 9.22
C TRP A 124 -5.93 12.08 10.02
N SER A 125 -5.41 11.94 11.25
CA SER A 125 -5.67 10.77 12.09
C SER A 125 -7.13 10.64 12.53
N GLU A 126 -7.84 11.75 12.63
CA GLU A 126 -9.27 11.78 12.94
C GLU A 126 -10.14 11.33 11.77
N LYS A 127 -9.74 11.69 10.54
CA LYS A 127 -10.55 11.52 9.32
C LYS A 127 -10.20 10.27 8.52
N TYR A 128 -8.92 9.84 8.52
CA TYR A 128 -8.43 8.83 7.59
C TYR A 128 -7.66 7.72 8.31
N SER A 129 -8.04 6.48 8.10
CA SER A 129 -7.28 5.31 8.58
C SER A 129 -5.87 5.20 7.93
N THR A 130 -5.66 5.88 6.80
CA THR A 130 -4.43 5.89 6.01
C THR A 130 -3.47 7.03 6.37
N TYR A 131 -3.73 7.79 7.44
CA TYR A 131 -2.91 8.93 7.86
C TYR A 131 -1.41 8.61 8.02
N LYS A 132 -1.07 7.39 8.47
CA LYS A 132 0.32 6.94 8.59
C LYS A 132 1.02 6.88 7.22
N ALA A 133 0.31 6.45 6.17
CA ALA A 133 0.86 6.44 4.81
C ALA A 133 1.09 7.88 4.31
N MET A 134 0.16 8.81 4.58
CA MET A 134 0.34 10.22 4.23
C MET A 134 1.58 10.82 4.92
N ARG A 135 1.74 10.56 6.23
CA ARG A 135 2.95 10.95 6.98
C ARG A 135 4.22 10.42 6.33
N THR A 136 4.23 9.14 5.97
CA THR A 136 5.38 8.50 5.34
C THR A 136 5.73 9.19 4.02
N TYR A 137 4.75 9.46 3.17
CA TYR A 137 4.99 10.14 1.90
C TYR A 137 5.51 11.57 2.07
N VAL A 138 4.95 12.36 2.99
CA VAL A 138 5.47 13.70 3.30
C VAL A 138 6.90 13.63 3.81
N SER A 139 7.20 12.68 4.71
CA SER A 139 8.56 12.46 5.22
C SER A 139 9.54 12.08 4.09
N MET A 140 9.11 11.26 3.11
CA MET A 140 9.96 10.89 1.95
C MET A 140 10.30 12.10 1.09
N VAL A 141 9.36 13.02 0.88
CA VAL A 141 9.61 14.27 0.14
C VAL A 141 10.60 15.16 0.87
N PHE A 142 10.48 15.34 2.19
CA PHE A 142 11.45 16.10 2.98
C PHE A 142 12.82 15.42 3.06
N LYS A 143 12.87 14.08 3.14
CA LYS A 143 14.15 13.34 3.04
C LYS A 143 14.87 13.61 1.72
N TYR A 144 14.12 13.70 0.64
CA TYR A 144 14.69 14.07 -0.65
C TYR A 144 15.24 15.50 -0.64
N ALA A 145 14.53 16.46 0.01
CA ALA A 145 15.04 17.81 0.18
C ALA A 145 16.38 17.86 0.94
N ASN A 146 16.52 17.02 1.98
CA ASN A 146 17.78 16.88 2.72
C ASN A 146 18.89 16.31 1.84
N LEU A 147 18.59 15.26 1.03
CA LEU A 147 19.57 14.65 0.12
C LEU A 147 20.11 15.62 -0.93
N ILE A 148 19.30 16.57 -1.39
CA ILE A 148 19.72 17.59 -2.36
C ILE A 148 20.09 18.93 -1.71
N ALA A 149 20.36 18.92 -0.39
CA ALA A 149 20.78 20.06 0.41
C ALA A 149 19.86 21.31 0.34
N LEU A 150 18.57 21.13 0.12
CA LEU A 150 17.57 22.21 0.19
C LEU A 150 17.07 22.47 1.60
N MET A 151 17.22 21.52 2.51
CA MET A 151 16.83 21.58 3.91
C MET A 151 17.81 20.76 4.76
N ASP A 152 18.11 21.23 5.97
CA ASP A 152 18.98 20.51 6.90
C ASP A 152 18.23 19.43 7.68
N ASP A 153 16.89 19.54 7.79
CA ASP A 153 16.11 18.74 8.70
C ASP A 153 14.74 18.38 8.11
N ASN A 154 14.19 17.24 8.55
CA ASN A 154 12.86 16.76 8.15
C ASN A 154 11.83 17.08 9.24
N PRO A 155 10.97 18.10 9.06
CA PRO A 155 10.00 18.50 10.07
C PRO A 155 8.94 17.42 10.35
N MET A 156 8.68 16.50 9.42
CA MET A 156 7.71 15.42 9.61
C MET A 156 8.27 14.31 10.52
N GLU A 157 9.57 14.10 10.59
CA GLU A 157 10.19 13.12 11.49
C GLU A 157 10.06 13.48 12.95
N ARG A 158 10.02 14.78 13.25
CA ARG A 158 9.83 15.33 14.61
C ARG A 158 8.36 15.31 15.07
N THR A 159 7.49 14.52 14.42
CA THR A 159 6.08 14.39 14.80
C THR A 159 5.81 13.12 15.59
N ILE A 160 4.91 13.20 16.55
CA ILE A 160 4.39 12.05 17.31
C ILE A 160 3.24 11.44 16.52
N ILE A 161 3.33 10.15 16.25
CA ILE A 161 2.26 9.44 15.52
C ILE A 161 1.08 9.20 16.47
N PRO A 162 -0.11 9.77 16.19
CA PRO A 162 -1.29 9.51 17.01
C PRO A 162 -1.61 8.02 17.07
N LYS A 163 -2.04 7.53 18.23
CA LYS A 163 -2.54 6.16 18.35
C LYS A 163 -3.86 6.06 17.57
N ALA A 164 -3.98 5.09 16.69
CA ALA A 164 -5.24 4.82 16.00
C ALA A 164 -6.32 4.50 17.04
N LYS A 165 -7.52 5.08 16.90
CA LYS A 165 -8.68 4.64 17.67
C LYS A 165 -8.85 3.15 17.40
N LYS A 166 -8.77 2.30 18.42
CA LYS A 166 -9.01 0.86 18.27
C LYS A 166 -10.43 0.71 17.73
N LYS A 167 -10.57 0.21 16.52
CA LYS A 167 -11.86 -0.34 16.09
C LYS A 167 -12.16 -1.52 17.00
N PRO A 168 -13.43 -1.76 17.38
CA PRO A 168 -13.79 -2.97 18.11
C PRO A 168 -13.18 -4.15 17.35
N VAL A 169 -12.43 -4.96 18.09
CA VAL A 169 -11.80 -6.16 17.54
C VAL A 169 -12.98 -7.12 17.31
N THR A 170 -13.43 -7.22 16.05
CA THR A 170 -14.18 -8.40 15.63
C THR A 170 -13.28 -9.59 15.94
N SER A 171 -13.80 -10.60 16.59
CA SER A 171 -13.03 -11.78 17.01
C SER A 171 -12.22 -12.28 15.79
N ASP A 172 -10.93 -12.54 16.00
CA ASP A 172 -10.04 -12.97 14.90
C ASP A 172 -10.45 -14.35 14.33
N SER A 173 -11.23 -15.15 15.09
CA SER A 173 -11.91 -16.37 14.65
C SER A 173 -12.89 -16.13 13.49
N ASP A 174 -13.43 -14.89 13.35
CA ASP A 174 -14.36 -14.55 12.27
C ASP A 174 -13.66 -14.24 10.95
N SER A 175 -12.33 -14.24 10.93
CA SER A 175 -11.56 -13.79 9.76
C SER A 175 -11.17 -14.91 8.77
N TYR A 176 -11.51 -16.16 9.01
CA TYR A 176 -11.28 -17.29 8.10
C TYR A 176 -12.36 -18.36 8.28
N TYR A 177 -12.51 -19.25 7.30
CA TYR A 177 -13.46 -20.36 7.34
C TYR A 177 -12.84 -21.61 7.98
N THR A 178 -13.64 -22.35 8.76
CA THR A 178 -13.35 -23.75 9.11
C THR A 178 -13.49 -24.63 7.87
N LYS A 179 -13.13 -25.92 8.00
CA LYS A 179 -13.29 -26.92 6.95
C LYS A 179 -14.78 -27.03 6.52
N GLU A 180 -15.70 -27.08 7.48
CA GLU A 180 -17.14 -27.19 7.27
C GLU A 180 -17.69 -25.93 6.61
N GLU A 181 -17.26 -24.75 7.06
CA GLU A 181 -17.69 -23.46 6.52
C GLU A 181 -17.26 -23.26 5.06
N VAL A 182 -16.00 -23.58 4.70
CA VAL A 182 -15.54 -23.48 3.31
C VAL A 182 -16.29 -24.47 2.40
N GLN A 183 -16.58 -25.68 2.88
CA GLN A 183 -17.38 -26.65 2.14
C GLN A 183 -18.82 -26.17 1.95
N ALA A 184 -19.43 -25.60 3.00
CA ALA A 184 -20.77 -25.02 2.93
C ALA A 184 -20.82 -23.86 1.92
N PHE A 185 -19.85 -22.94 1.97
CA PHE A 185 -19.74 -21.84 1.01
C PHE A 185 -19.65 -22.33 -0.45
N LEU A 186 -18.80 -23.32 -0.71
CA LEU A 186 -18.68 -23.90 -2.06
C LEU A 186 -19.97 -24.58 -2.51
N ARG A 187 -20.68 -25.30 -1.62
CA ARG A 187 -22.01 -25.87 -1.92
C ARG A 187 -23.04 -24.79 -2.26
N CYS A 188 -23.02 -23.64 -1.58
CA CYS A 188 -23.89 -22.51 -1.94
C CYS A 188 -23.68 -22.06 -3.39
N LEU A 189 -22.43 -21.97 -3.85
CA LEU A 189 -22.11 -21.59 -5.23
C LEU A 189 -22.58 -22.63 -6.27
N LEU A 190 -22.50 -23.91 -5.95
CA LEU A 190 -23.05 -24.98 -6.80
C LEU A 190 -24.57 -24.91 -6.89
N ARG A 191 -25.26 -24.67 -5.76
CA ARG A 191 -26.72 -24.49 -5.73
C ARG A 191 -27.18 -23.28 -6.55
N LEU A 192 -26.35 -22.21 -6.57
CA LEU A 192 -26.55 -21.04 -7.44
C LEU A 192 -26.20 -21.30 -8.91
N LYS A 193 -25.76 -22.51 -9.25
CA LYS A 193 -25.29 -22.91 -10.60
C LYS A 193 -24.20 -22.01 -11.17
N ASP A 194 -23.39 -21.38 -10.29
CA ASP A 194 -22.26 -20.54 -10.70
C ASP A 194 -20.96 -21.34 -10.65
N TYR A 195 -20.74 -22.16 -11.67
CA TYR A 195 -19.56 -23.03 -11.79
C TYR A 195 -18.26 -22.22 -11.87
N ARG A 196 -18.28 -21.02 -12.48
CA ARG A 196 -17.11 -20.14 -12.53
C ARG A 196 -16.73 -19.66 -11.13
N ALA A 197 -17.70 -19.17 -10.37
CA ALA A 197 -17.44 -18.73 -8.99
C ALA A 197 -17.01 -19.90 -8.11
N HIS A 198 -17.67 -21.06 -8.23
CA HIS A 198 -17.28 -22.25 -7.48
C HIS A 198 -15.82 -22.63 -7.74
N THR A 199 -15.39 -22.72 -8.99
CA THR A 199 -14.02 -23.06 -9.35
C THR A 199 -13.04 -21.98 -8.90
N PHE A 200 -13.39 -20.69 -9.05
CA PHE A 200 -12.56 -19.57 -8.61
C PHE A 200 -12.30 -19.60 -7.11
N PHE A 201 -13.36 -19.71 -6.31
CA PHE A 201 -13.23 -19.73 -4.84
C PHE A 201 -12.61 -21.02 -4.32
N ARG A 202 -12.80 -22.13 -5.02
CA ARG A 202 -12.07 -23.37 -4.71
C ARG A 202 -10.58 -23.20 -4.89
N VAL A 203 -10.13 -22.60 -5.99
CA VAL A 203 -8.71 -22.28 -6.21
C VAL A 203 -8.19 -21.33 -5.11
N LEU A 204 -8.95 -20.31 -4.70
CA LEU A 204 -8.53 -19.45 -3.60
C LEU A 204 -8.37 -20.22 -2.28
N ALA A 205 -9.31 -21.10 -1.94
CA ALA A 205 -9.34 -21.80 -0.66
C ALA A 205 -8.33 -22.96 -0.60
N PHE A 206 -8.15 -23.73 -1.69
CA PHE A 206 -7.36 -24.98 -1.69
C PHE A 206 -5.95 -24.82 -2.25
N VAL A 207 -5.72 -23.84 -3.12
CA VAL A 207 -4.39 -23.53 -3.65
C VAL A 207 -3.75 -22.35 -2.90
N GLY A 208 -4.56 -21.48 -2.30
CA GLY A 208 -4.10 -20.34 -1.52
C GLY A 208 -3.62 -19.16 -2.36
N LEU A 209 -4.06 -19.04 -3.62
CA LEU A 209 -3.68 -17.92 -4.51
C LEU A 209 -4.16 -16.58 -3.97
N ARG A 210 -3.37 -15.52 -4.22
CA ARG A 210 -3.89 -14.15 -4.07
C ARG A 210 -4.97 -13.91 -5.13
N LYS A 211 -5.97 -13.09 -4.81
CA LYS A 211 -7.04 -12.74 -5.75
C LYS A 211 -6.52 -12.36 -7.14
N GLY A 212 -5.51 -11.49 -7.21
CA GLY A 212 -4.93 -11.05 -8.48
C GLY A 212 -4.16 -12.15 -9.21
N GLU A 213 -3.53 -13.09 -8.52
CA GLU A 213 -2.87 -14.27 -9.10
C GLU A 213 -3.93 -15.18 -9.76
N ALA A 214 -5.01 -15.49 -9.05
CA ALA A 214 -6.10 -16.31 -9.59
C ALA A 214 -6.77 -15.65 -10.81
N MET A 215 -6.97 -14.32 -10.79
CA MET A 215 -7.55 -13.58 -11.92
C MET A 215 -6.62 -13.47 -13.14
N ALA A 216 -5.31 -13.68 -12.96
CA ALA A 216 -4.31 -13.64 -14.03
C ALA A 216 -3.95 -15.02 -14.57
N LEU A 217 -4.50 -16.10 -13.99
CA LEU A 217 -4.15 -17.48 -14.31
C LEU A 217 -4.55 -17.84 -15.75
N LEU A 218 -3.63 -18.39 -16.51
CA LEU A 218 -3.86 -18.93 -17.85
C LEU A 218 -3.95 -20.45 -17.80
N TRP A 219 -4.55 -21.06 -18.82
CA TRP A 219 -4.62 -22.51 -18.90
C TRP A 219 -3.26 -23.18 -19.06
N GLU A 220 -2.27 -22.51 -19.66
CA GLU A 220 -0.88 -22.98 -19.75
C GLU A 220 -0.12 -22.95 -18.41
N ASP A 221 -0.65 -22.23 -17.41
CA ASP A 221 -0.05 -22.23 -16.07
C ASP A 221 -0.44 -23.48 -15.26
N ILE A 222 -1.40 -24.31 -15.76
CA ILE A 222 -1.94 -25.48 -15.08
C ILE A 222 -1.42 -26.74 -15.77
N ASP A 223 -0.59 -27.47 -15.04
CA ASP A 223 -0.10 -28.79 -15.44
C ASP A 223 -1.03 -29.87 -14.84
N PHE A 224 -1.86 -30.46 -15.69
CA PHE A 224 -2.81 -31.49 -15.29
C PHE A 224 -2.19 -32.86 -15.11
N ASP A 225 -1.00 -33.10 -15.68
CA ASP A 225 -0.31 -34.38 -15.60
C ASP A 225 0.46 -34.46 -14.27
N ASN A 226 1.12 -33.39 -13.87
CA ASN A 226 1.85 -33.29 -12.61
C ASN A 226 1.03 -32.71 -11.45
N ASN A 227 -0.24 -32.37 -11.67
CA ASN A 227 -1.12 -31.72 -10.70
C ASN A 227 -0.50 -30.45 -10.07
N THR A 228 0.05 -29.56 -10.89
CA THR A 228 0.67 -28.33 -10.40
C THR A 228 0.11 -27.07 -11.05
N ILE A 229 0.24 -25.95 -10.36
CA ILE A 229 -0.10 -24.61 -10.86
C ILE A 229 1.12 -23.71 -10.70
N LYS A 230 1.57 -23.10 -11.80
CA LYS A 230 2.63 -22.10 -11.83
C LYS A 230 2.05 -20.71 -11.60
N VAL A 231 2.57 -19.99 -10.61
CA VAL A 231 2.17 -18.63 -10.27
C VAL A 231 3.33 -17.69 -10.59
N SER A 232 3.21 -16.91 -11.67
CA SER A 232 4.26 -16.01 -12.15
C SER A 232 3.75 -14.59 -12.45
N LYS A 233 2.45 -14.32 -12.30
CA LYS A 233 1.84 -13.05 -12.68
C LYS A 233 0.65 -12.69 -11.79
N THR A 234 0.28 -11.43 -11.79
CA THR A 234 -0.87 -10.94 -11.03
C THR A 234 -1.62 -9.88 -11.84
N LEU A 235 -2.95 -9.92 -11.77
CA LEU A 235 -3.80 -8.89 -12.33
C LEU A 235 -3.84 -7.69 -11.38
N ALA A 236 -3.56 -6.52 -11.92
CA ALA A 236 -3.74 -5.24 -11.26
C ALA A 236 -4.66 -4.36 -12.12
N GLU A 237 -5.29 -3.38 -11.49
CA GLU A 237 -6.17 -2.43 -12.16
C GLU A 237 -5.64 -1.02 -11.92
N LEU A 238 -5.49 -0.27 -12.99
CA LEU A 238 -5.13 1.13 -12.97
C LEU A 238 -6.34 2.00 -12.57
N GLN A 239 -6.09 3.24 -12.21
CA GLN A 239 -7.13 4.20 -11.85
C GLN A 239 -8.13 4.45 -13.01
N SER A 240 -7.67 4.30 -14.24
CA SER A 240 -8.52 4.35 -15.43
C SER A 240 -9.49 3.18 -15.59
N GLY A 241 -9.47 2.20 -14.68
CA GLY A 241 -10.20 0.94 -14.81
C GLY A 241 -9.52 -0.09 -15.72
N LYS A 242 -8.40 0.28 -16.38
CA LYS A 242 -7.66 -0.64 -17.26
C LYS A 242 -6.99 -1.74 -16.44
N ALA A 243 -7.30 -3.00 -16.76
CA ALA A 243 -6.61 -4.15 -16.22
C ALA A 243 -5.22 -4.30 -16.85
N ILE A 244 -4.22 -4.58 -16.03
CA ILE A 244 -2.84 -4.85 -16.46
C ILE A 244 -2.30 -6.08 -15.77
N ILE A 245 -1.50 -6.85 -16.49
CA ILE A 245 -0.69 -7.93 -15.90
C ILE A 245 0.60 -7.29 -15.38
N GLN A 246 0.98 -7.69 -14.18
CA GLN A 246 2.24 -7.31 -13.56
C GLN A 246 2.95 -8.54 -13.04
N ASP A 247 4.28 -8.50 -13.09
CA ASP A 247 5.09 -9.47 -12.37
C ASP A 247 4.80 -9.41 -10.86
N PRO A 248 4.96 -10.50 -10.14
CA PRO A 248 4.83 -10.53 -8.70
C PRO A 248 5.72 -9.46 -8.04
N LYS A 249 5.36 -9.04 -6.81
CA LYS A 249 6.12 -8.00 -6.09
C LYS A 249 7.49 -8.47 -5.60
N THR A 250 7.66 -9.77 -5.43
CA THR A 250 8.88 -10.40 -4.90
C THR A 250 9.18 -11.67 -5.68
N GLU A 251 10.44 -12.06 -5.78
CA GLU A 251 10.87 -13.33 -6.40
C GLU A 251 10.20 -14.54 -5.73
N SER A 252 10.03 -14.51 -4.41
CA SER A 252 9.32 -15.55 -3.65
C SER A 252 7.87 -15.75 -4.05
N SER A 253 7.29 -14.81 -4.80
CA SER A 253 5.94 -14.94 -5.35
C SER A 253 5.90 -15.78 -6.64
N ASN A 254 7.04 -15.97 -7.32
CA ASN A 254 7.19 -16.93 -8.42
C ASN A 254 7.33 -18.32 -7.81
N ARG A 255 6.34 -19.16 -8.02
CA ARG A 255 6.28 -20.48 -7.39
C ARG A 255 5.42 -21.46 -8.19
N THR A 256 5.72 -22.75 -8.07
CA THR A 256 4.87 -23.85 -8.53
C THR A 256 4.24 -24.51 -7.30
N ILE A 257 2.94 -24.72 -7.33
CA ILE A 257 2.16 -25.23 -6.19
C ILE A 257 1.55 -26.56 -6.60
N SER A 258 1.81 -27.62 -5.82
CA SER A 258 1.11 -28.89 -5.95
C SER A 258 -0.36 -28.74 -5.50
N VAL A 259 -1.28 -29.30 -6.25
CA VAL A 259 -2.73 -29.15 -6.08
C VAL A 259 -3.35 -30.53 -5.90
N ASP A 260 -4.34 -30.63 -5.04
CA ASP A 260 -5.08 -31.87 -4.82
C ASP A 260 -5.84 -32.31 -6.08
N SER A 261 -5.96 -33.63 -6.26
CA SER A 261 -6.57 -34.25 -7.44
C SER A 261 -8.04 -33.83 -7.65
N ASN A 262 -8.78 -33.56 -6.56
CA ASN A 262 -10.18 -33.10 -6.67
C ASN A 262 -10.26 -31.65 -7.20
N THR A 263 -9.38 -30.75 -6.76
CA THR A 263 -9.31 -29.40 -7.32
C THR A 263 -8.89 -29.43 -8.80
N MET A 264 -7.92 -30.30 -9.17
CA MET A 264 -7.54 -30.48 -10.57
C MET A 264 -8.67 -31.05 -11.43
N ARG A 265 -9.44 -32.00 -10.90
CA ARG A 265 -10.64 -32.53 -11.57
C ARG A 265 -11.65 -31.42 -11.84
N ILE A 266 -11.95 -30.57 -10.84
CA ILE A 266 -12.88 -29.43 -10.99
C ILE A 266 -12.37 -28.43 -12.03
N LEU A 267 -11.06 -28.14 -12.05
CA LEU A 267 -10.46 -27.28 -13.07
C LEU A 267 -10.57 -27.90 -14.48
N LYS A 268 -10.40 -29.23 -14.62
CA LYS A 268 -10.57 -29.94 -15.88
C LYS A 268 -12.03 -29.92 -16.38
N GLU A 269 -12.98 -30.10 -15.47
CA GLU A 269 -14.42 -29.96 -15.75
C GLU A 269 -14.78 -28.54 -16.20
N TRP A 270 -14.28 -27.52 -15.50
CA TRP A 270 -14.44 -26.12 -15.89
C TRP A 270 -13.84 -25.82 -17.26
N ARG A 271 -12.64 -26.32 -17.55
CA ARG A 271 -11.98 -26.22 -18.86
C ARG A 271 -12.86 -26.82 -19.96
N ASN A 272 -13.38 -28.03 -19.73
CA ASN A 272 -14.25 -28.71 -20.69
C ASN A 272 -15.57 -27.95 -20.90
N HIS A 273 -16.17 -27.44 -19.85
CA HIS A 273 -17.36 -26.60 -19.92
C HIS A 273 -17.14 -25.35 -20.80
N ILE A 274 -16.01 -24.66 -20.62
CA ILE A 274 -15.66 -23.50 -21.47
C ILE A 274 -15.49 -23.95 -22.92
N LYS A 275 -14.71 -25.01 -23.17
CA LYS A 275 -14.47 -25.51 -24.54
C LYS A 275 -15.76 -25.88 -25.24
N GLN A 276 -16.66 -26.61 -24.58
CA GLN A 276 -17.95 -26.99 -25.14
C GLN A 276 -18.83 -25.77 -25.48
N ASN A 277 -18.92 -24.79 -24.59
CA ASN A 277 -19.70 -23.58 -24.85
C ASN A 277 -19.12 -22.76 -26.00
N ARG A 278 -17.81 -22.66 -26.12
CA ARG A 278 -17.13 -21.97 -27.23
C ARG A 278 -17.36 -22.71 -28.56
N LEU A 279 -17.25 -24.03 -28.54
CA LEU A 279 -17.55 -24.86 -29.73
C LEU A 279 -19.00 -24.68 -30.23
N LYS A 280 -19.98 -24.65 -29.31
CA LYS A 280 -21.39 -24.38 -29.63
C LYS A 280 -21.59 -23.01 -30.30
N LEU A 281 -20.73 -22.05 -30.01
CA LEU A 281 -20.78 -20.70 -30.61
C LEU A 281 -19.92 -20.59 -31.88
N GLY A 282 -19.37 -21.70 -32.39
CA GLY A 282 -18.47 -21.69 -33.57
C GLY A 282 -17.11 -21.07 -33.35
N ILE A 283 -16.72 -20.83 -32.10
CA ILE A 283 -15.45 -20.22 -31.76
C ILE A 283 -14.34 -21.29 -31.76
N ARG A 284 -13.43 -21.21 -32.70
CA ARG A 284 -12.24 -22.07 -32.77
C ARG A 284 -11.08 -21.43 -32.03
N ASP A 285 -10.52 -22.15 -31.06
CA ASP A 285 -9.36 -21.71 -30.29
C ASP A 285 -8.08 -22.29 -30.86
N THR A 286 -7.26 -21.47 -31.50
CA THR A 286 -5.95 -21.86 -32.01
C THR A 286 -4.89 -21.93 -30.89
N ASN A 287 -5.10 -21.23 -29.80
CA ASN A 287 -4.16 -21.18 -28.66
C ASN A 287 -4.90 -21.09 -27.33
N PHE A 288 -5.58 -22.17 -26.95
CA PHE A 288 -6.37 -22.21 -25.72
C PHE A 288 -5.51 -22.08 -24.45
N GLY A 289 -4.24 -22.52 -24.49
CA GLY A 289 -3.31 -22.38 -23.35
C GLY A 289 -3.14 -20.93 -22.88
N LYS A 290 -3.10 -19.98 -23.81
CA LYS A 290 -2.97 -18.54 -23.51
C LYS A 290 -4.29 -17.85 -23.11
N LYS A 291 -5.39 -18.59 -22.98
CA LYS A 291 -6.66 -18.03 -22.48
C LYS A 291 -6.69 -18.03 -20.96
N LEU A 292 -7.37 -17.02 -20.41
CA LEU A 292 -7.61 -16.93 -18.97
C LEU A 292 -8.47 -18.08 -18.48
N VAL A 293 -8.10 -18.65 -17.35
CA VAL A 293 -8.91 -19.65 -16.65
C VAL A 293 -10.24 -19.03 -16.20
N PHE A 294 -10.19 -17.79 -15.75
CA PHE A 294 -11.34 -17.01 -15.29
C PHE A 294 -11.49 -15.74 -16.12
N SER A 295 -12.24 -15.80 -17.19
CA SER A 295 -12.53 -14.66 -18.07
C SER A 295 -13.86 -14.02 -17.73
N ASN A 296 -14.00 -12.71 -17.98
CA ASN A 296 -15.28 -12.02 -17.90
C ASN A 296 -16.23 -12.46 -19.02
N SER A 297 -15.70 -12.74 -20.20
CA SER A 297 -16.46 -13.32 -21.31
C SER A 297 -15.76 -14.59 -21.83
N ILE A 298 -16.49 -15.70 -21.75
CA ILE A 298 -16.10 -16.97 -22.39
C ILE A 298 -16.59 -17.06 -23.84
N TYR A 299 -17.37 -16.07 -24.30
CA TYR A 299 -18.10 -16.05 -25.56
C TYR A 299 -17.40 -15.23 -26.67
N THR A 300 -16.22 -14.69 -26.39
CA THR A 300 -15.42 -13.92 -27.36
C THR A 300 -14.02 -14.50 -27.50
N ASN A 301 -13.31 -14.15 -28.59
CA ASN A 301 -11.92 -14.53 -28.77
C ASN A 301 -10.94 -13.72 -27.92
N GLU A 302 -11.39 -12.64 -27.29
CA GLU A 302 -10.57 -11.78 -26.46
C GLU A 302 -10.41 -12.35 -25.04
N ASN A 303 -9.24 -12.17 -24.45
CA ASN A 303 -8.98 -12.44 -23.04
C ASN A 303 -9.50 -11.25 -22.20
N GLN A 304 -10.79 -11.27 -21.88
CA GLN A 304 -11.37 -10.26 -21.00
C GLN A 304 -11.16 -10.63 -19.54
N TYR A 305 -10.36 -9.85 -18.83
CA TYR A 305 -10.15 -10.04 -17.40
C TYR A 305 -11.43 -9.87 -16.59
N LEU A 306 -11.57 -10.63 -15.52
CA LEU A 306 -12.61 -10.39 -14.53
C LEU A 306 -12.47 -8.99 -13.95
N TYR A 307 -13.60 -8.31 -13.75
CA TYR A 307 -13.61 -7.06 -13.00
C TYR A 307 -13.09 -7.30 -11.58
N LYS A 308 -12.32 -6.38 -11.06
CA LYS A 308 -11.74 -6.44 -9.70
C LYS A 308 -12.81 -6.62 -8.61
N SER A 309 -14.02 -6.14 -8.85
CA SER A 309 -15.18 -6.28 -7.98
C SER A 309 -15.83 -7.66 -8.04
N TYR A 310 -15.58 -8.47 -9.08
CA TYR A 310 -16.26 -9.76 -9.30
C TYR A 310 -16.28 -10.66 -8.07
N PRO A 311 -15.16 -10.96 -7.40
CA PRO A 311 -15.21 -11.85 -6.24
C PRO A 311 -16.02 -11.28 -5.08
N ASN A 312 -15.96 -9.96 -4.86
CA ASN A 312 -16.77 -9.31 -3.84
C ASN A 312 -18.27 -9.33 -4.18
N ASN A 313 -18.62 -9.22 -5.47
CA ASN A 313 -20.00 -9.30 -5.91
C ASN A 313 -20.54 -10.72 -5.72
N VAL A 314 -19.72 -11.75 -5.94
CA VAL A 314 -20.08 -13.15 -5.62
C VAL A 314 -20.35 -13.30 -4.12
N MET A 315 -19.47 -12.78 -3.25
CA MET A 315 -19.67 -12.83 -1.79
C MET A 315 -21.00 -12.16 -1.37
N LYS A 316 -21.29 -10.98 -1.93
CA LYS A 316 -22.58 -10.28 -1.69
C LYS A 316 -23.78 -11.10 -2.15
N ARG A 317 -23.66 -11.77 -3.30
CA ARG A 317 -24.73 -12.62 -3.82
C ARG A 317 -24.98 -13.84 -2.92
N VAL A 318 -23.92 -14.49 -2.42
CA VAL A 318 -24.04 -15.58 -1.45
C VAL A 318 -24.71 -15.08 -0.18
N SER A 319 -24.29 -13.96 0.40
CA SER A 319 -24.91 -13.36 1.58
C SER A 319 -26.41 -13.05 1.38
N LYS A 320 -26.78 -12.61 0.19
CA LYS A 320 -28.19 -12.32 -0.12
C LYS A 320 -29.06 -13.58 -0.16
N HIS A 321 -28.57 -14.69 -0.73
CA HIS A 321 -29.33 -15.93 -0.89
C HIS A 321 -29.23 -16.86 0.32
N TYR A 322 -28.17 -16.70 1.13
CA TYR A 322 -27.89 -17.49 2.31
C TYR A 322 -27.48 -16.54 3.44
N PRO A 323 -28.47 -15.87 4.11
CA PRO A 323 -28.19 -14.86 5.14
C PRO A 323 -27.39 -15.39 6.33
N ASP A 324 -27.59 -16.65 6.70
CA ASP A 324 -26.91 -17.31 7.84
C ASP A 324 -25.47 -17.74 7.47
N MET A 325 -25.07 -17.62 6.20
CA MET A 325 -23.72 -17.97 5.80
C MET A 325 -22.74 -16.91 6.28
N LYS A 326 -21.76 -17.30 7.07
CA LYS A 326 -20.62 -16.44 7.45
C LYS A 326 -19.94 -15.89 6.19
N ILE A 327 -19.70 -14.59 6.16
CA ILE A 327 -19.06 -13.92 5.02
C ILE A 327 -17.73 -13.34 5.45
N ILE A 328 -16.64 -13.83 4.88
CA ILE A 328 -15.29 -13.32 5.07
C ILE A 328 -14.84 -12.45 3.90
N LYS A 329 -13.72 -11.74 4.04
CA LYS A 329 -13.13 -11.00 2.92
C LYS A 329 -12.51 -11.96 1.91
N VAL A 330 -12.54 -11.63 0.62
CA VAL A 330 -11.94 -12.48 -0.44
C VAL A 330 -10.47 -12.81 -0.17
N HIS A 331 -9.71 -11.88 0.44
CA HIS A 331 -8.30 -12.15 0.80
C HIS A 331 -8.16 -13.17 1.94
N ASP A 332 -9.17 -13.32 2.76
CA ASP A 332 -9.13 -14.22 3.92
C ASP A 332 -9.31 -15.70 3.52
N PHE A 333 -9.71 -16.01 2.27
CA PHE A 333 -9.61 -17.38 1.71
C PHE A 333 -8.17 -17.90 1.72
N ARG A 334 -7.20 -17.02 1.55
CA ARG A 334 -5.79 -17.40 1.68
C ARG A 334 -5.40 -17.66 3.15
N LYS A 335 -6.00 -16.96 4.10
CA LYS A 335 -5.84 -17.29 5.52
C LYS A 335 -6.53 -18.62 5.83
N THR A 336 -7.72 -18.86 5.28
CA THR A 336 -8.41 -20.15 5.36
C THR A 336 -7.50 -21.30 4.87
N ASN A 337 -6.86 -21.13 3.71
CA ASN A 337 -5.89 -22.12 3.22
C ASN A 337 -4.75 -22.38 4.21
N ALA A 338 -4.15 -21.31 4.76
CA ALA A 338 -3.08 -21.43 5.74
C ALA A 338 -3.55 -22.15 7.02
N SER A 339 -4.72 -21.76 7.56
CA SER A 339 -5.29 -22.37 8.76
C SER A 339 -5.55 -23.86 8.58
N LEU A 340 -6.21 -24.24 7.49
CA LEU A 340 -6.50 -25.65 7.19
C LEU A 340 -5.22 -26.49 6.97
N LEU A 341 -4.17 -25.91 6.37
CA LEU A 341 -2.88 -26.58 6.26
C LEU A 341 -2.23 -26.79 7.64
N PHE A 342 -2.30 -25.81 8.54
CA PHE A 342 -1.80 -25.98 9.91
C PHE A 342 -2.62 -26.99 10.70
N GLU A 343 -3.94 -26.98 10.54
CA GLU A 343 -4.81 -28.00 11.12
C GLU A 343 -4.48 -29.42 10.64
N SER A 344 -4.03 -29.55 9.38
CA SER A 344 -3.58 -30.83 8.80
C SER A 344 -2.14 -31.21 9.19
N GLY A 345 -1.43 -30.41 9.99
CA GLY A 345 -0.09 -30.69 10.49
C GLY A 345 1.06 -30.13 9.63
N ALA A 346 0.79 -29.26 8.65
CA ALA A 346 1.84 -28.65 7.83
C ALA A 346 2.75 -27.72 8.63
N SER A 347 4.06 -27.69 8.32
CA SER A 347 5.00 -26.80 8.99
C SER A 347 4.85 -25.34 8.56
N ILE A 348 5.26 -24.39 9.41
CA ILE A 348 5.27 -22.95 9.09
C ILE A 348 6.08 -22.67 7.82
N LYS A 349 7.20 -23.40 7.63
CA LYS A 349 8.07 -23.25 6.47
C LYS A 349 7.34 -23.65 5.18
N ASP A 350 6.68 -24.81 5.19
CA ASP A 350 5.97 -25.31 4.00
C ASP A 350 4.79 -24.44 3.62
N VAL A 351 4.00 -24.00 4.61
CA VAL A 351 2.90 -23.06 4.37
C VAL A 351 3.40 -21.71 3.85
N SER A 352 4.47 -21.17 4.42
CA SER A 352 5.07 -19.92 3.97
C SER A 352 5.59 -20.01 2.53
N GLN A 353 6.27 -21.08 2.19
CA GLN A 353 6.78 -21.34 0.83
C GLN A 353 5.62 -21.52 -0.16
N ARG A 354 4.64 -22.36 0.16
CA ARG A 354 3.44 -22.57 -0.67
C ARG A 354 2.70 -21.27 -0.96
N LEU A 355 2.53 -20.43 0.06
CA LEU A 355 1.86 -19.16 -0.09
C LEU A 355 2.75 -18.07 -0.75
N GLY A 356 4.07 -18.23 -0.78
CA GLY A 356 4.99 -17.21 -1.30
C GLY A 356 4.94 -15.94 -0.44
N HIS A 357 5.12 -16.09 0.85
CA HIS A 357 5.31 -14.97 1.77
C HIS A 357 6.79 -14.57 1.80
N SER A 358 7.07 -13.28 1.64
CA SER A 358 8.43 -12.73 1.73
C SER A 358 8.99 -12.74 3.16
N SER A 359 8.11 -12.88 4.17
CA SER A 359 8.45 -13.00 5.59
C SER A 359 7.59 -14.08 6.23
N THR A 360 8.21 -14.92 7.02
CA THR A 360 7.51 -15.97 7.81
C THR A 360 6.60 -15.38 8.88
N LYS A 361 6.82 -14.13 9.29
CA LYS A 361 6.04 -13.47 10.35
C LYS A 361 4.52 -13.56 10.12
N ILE A 362 4.06 -13.26 8.89
CA ILE A 362 2.63 -13.32 8.55
C ILE A 362 2.09 -14.75 8.73
N THR A 363 2.89 -15.75 8.34
CA THR A 363 2.52 -17.17 8.45
C THR A 363 2.52 -17.61 9.91
N THR A 364 3.50 -17.15 10.70
CA THR A 364 3.60 -17.41 12.14
C THR A 364 2.42 -16.79 12.91
N ASP A 365 2.01 -15.56 12.56
CA ASP A 365 0.85 -14.94 13.20
C ASP A 365 -0.45 -15.75 12.99
N ILE A 366 -0.62 -16.37 11.82
CA ILE A 366 -1.76 -17.28 11.54
C ILE A 366 -1.61 -18.57 12.34
N TYR A 367 -0.41 -19.16 12.36
CA TYR A 367 -0.12 -20.39 13.09
C TYR A 367 -0.43 -20.25 14.59
N ILE A 368 0.04 -19.16 15.23
CA ILE A 368 -0.20 -18.90 16.65
C ILE A 368 -1.71 -18.86 16.94
N LYS A 369 -2.50 -18.21 16.10
CA LYS A 369 -3.96 -18.11 16.28
C LYS A 369 -4.65 -19.47 16.17
N VAL A 370 -4.28 -20.28 15.21
CA VAL A 370 -4.84 -21.62 15.00
C VAL A 370 -4.48 -22.53 16.19
N THR A 371 -3.24 -22.45 16.67
CA THR A 371 -2.80 -23.27 17.81
C THR A 371 -3.41 -22.82 19.13
N GLN A 372 -3.65 -21.53 19.35
CA GLN A 372 -4.35 -21.03 20.52
C GLN A 372 -5.81 -21.53 20.56
N ALA A 373 -6.54 -21.43 19.44
CA ALA A 373 -7.90 -21.96 19.35
C ALA A 373 -7.95 -23.48 19.64
N LYS A 374 -6.98 -24.25 19.10
CA LYS A 374 -6.87 -25.69 19.42
C LYS A 374 -6.53 -25.98 20.89
N GLN A 375 -5.70 -25.15 21.53
CA GLN A 375 -5.39 -25.31 22.95
C GLN A 375 -6.62 -25.10 23.82
N GLU A 376 -7.41 -24.07 23.54
CA GLU A 376 -8.67 -23.79 24.24
C GLU A 376 -9.66 -24.95 24.05
N GLU A 377 -9.83 -25.46 22.85
CA GLU A 377 -10.66 -26.64 22.56
C GLU A 377 -10.15 -27.89 23.28
N THR A 378 -8.81 -28.10 23.29
CA THR A 378 -8.18 -29.23 23.97
C THR A 378 -8.40 -29.17 25.48
N VAL A 379 -8.29 -27.98 26.08
CA VAL A 379 -8.57 -27.79 27.52
C VAL A 379 -10.03 -28.06 27.83
N GLU A 380 -10.95 -27.60 26.99
CA GLU A 380 -12.38 -27.86 27.19
C GLU A 380 -12.73 -29.35 27.03
N GLN A 381 -12.14 -30.01 26.01
CA GLN A 381 -12.29 -31.47 25.81
C GLN A 381 -11.70 -32.25 27.03
N PHE A 382 -10.52 -31.83 27.50
CA PHE A 382 -9.92 -32.44 28.69
C PHE A 382 -10.78 -32.23 29.96
N SER A 383 -11.30 -31.01 30.13
CA SER A 383 -12.21 -30.69 31.22
C SER A 383 -13.47 -31.56 31.18
N LYS A 384 -14.08 -31.74 29.99
CA LYS A 384 -15.23 -32.63 29.80
C LYS A 384 -14.88 -34.11 30.07
N PHE A 385 -13.71 -34.55 29.69
CA PHE A 385 -13.22 -35.90 29.93
C PHE A 385 -12.96 -36.17 31.42
N MET A 386 -12.44 -35.15 32.16
CA MET A 386 -12.15 -35.21 33.56
C MET A 386 -13.35 -34.88 34.45
N ALA A 387 -14.47 -34.43 33.91
CA ALA A 387 -15.71 -34.19 34.64
C ALA A 387 -16.32 -35.54 35.02
N PHE A 388 -16.29 -35.84 36.33
CA PHE A 388 -16.94 -36.98 36.93
C PHE A 388 -18.46 -36.79 37.02
#